data_70589a28a3b247cae351f28fac7624cb
#
_entry.id   70589a28a3b247cae351f28fac7624cb
#
_cell.length_a   1.000
_cell.length_b   1.000
_cell.length_c   1.000
_cell.angle_alpha   90.00
_cell.angle_beta   90.00
_cell.angle_gamma   90.00
#
_symmetry.space_group_name_H-M   'P 1'
#
loop_
_entity.id
_entity.type
_entity.pdbx_description
1 polymer ?
#
loop_
_entity_poly.entity_id
_entity_poly.type
_entity_poly.pdbx_seq_one_letter_code
_entity_poly.pdbx_strand_id
1 'polypeptide(L)'
;GAPPTYVLAMLTRQFRLIIQAKELSSQLSSRQIQAKLGLASYGLDKTLNQAKSYGFERVKQAYNNLLETDIDIKTGKYNDQVALELLVTELCYSKGAHSNNVVKRY
;
A
#
# COMPACT_ATOMS: atom_id res chain seq x y z
N GLY A 1 -17.28 13.63 -1.09
CA GLY A 1 -15.97 13.09 -1.28
C GLY A 1 -15.94 11.85 -2.13
N ALA A 2 -14.77 11.28 -2.29
CA ALA A 2 -14.61 10.09 -3.09
C ALA A 2 -15.27 8.89 -2.41
N PRO A 3 -15.87 7.98 -3.19
CA PRO A 3 -16.40 6.75 -2.62
C PRO A 3 -15.32 5.93 -1.93
N PRO A 4 -15.65 5.21 -0.85
CA PRO A 4 -14.66 4.39 -0.16
C PRO A 4 -13.94 3.38 -1.05
N THR A 5 -14.65 2.77 -1.99
CA THR A 5 -14.03 1.79 -2.89
C THR A 5 -13.02 2.45 -3.84
N TYR A 6 -13.25 3.70 -4.22
CA TYR A 6 -12.30 4.44 -5.04
C TYR A 6 -11.02 4.73 -4.25
N VAL A 7 -11.17 5.19 -3.01
CA VAL A 7 -10.03 5.46 -2.14
C VAL A 7 -9.22 4.19 -1.93
N LEU A 8 -9.89 3.08 -1.68
CA LEU A 8 -9.24 1.79 -1.49
C LEU A 8 -8.45 1.38 -2.74
N ALA A 9 -9.04 1.56 -3.91
CA ALA A 9 -8.36 1.21 -5.16
C ALA A 9 -7.11 2.07 -5.38
N MET A 10 -7.21 3.37 -5.07
CA MET A 10 -6.07 4.28 -5.19
C MET A 10 -4.93 3.89 -4.25
N LEU A 11 -5.26 3.58 -3.01
CA LEU A 11 -4.25 3.18 -2.04
C LEU A 11 -3.60 1.85 -2.45
N THR A 12 -4.39 0.91 -2.89
CA THR A 12 -3.88 -0.38 -3.33
C THR A 12 -2.90 -0.21 -4.49
N ARG A 13 -3.26 0.61 -5.46
CA ARG A 13 -2.39 0.89 -6.59
C ARG A 13 -1.08 1.53 -6.14
N GLN A 14 -1.17 2.51 -5.25
CA GLN A 14 0.02 3.22 -4.79
C GLN A 14 0.97 2.28 -4.03
N PHE A 15 0.44 1.47 -3.14
CA PHE A 15 1.29 0.53 -2.39
C PHE A 15 1.88 -0.53 -3.30
N ARG A 16 1.12 -1.00 -4.30
CA ARG A 16 1.66 -1.95 -5.27
C ARG A 16 2.82 -1.34 -6.06
N LEU A 17 2.69 -0.09 -6.48
CA LEU A 17 3.77 0.59 -7.21
C LEU A 17 5.02 0.74 -6.35
N ILE A 18 4.85 1.05 -5.07
CA ILE A 18 5.98 1.17 -4.15
C ILE A 18 6.73 -0.16 -4.06
N ILE A 19 5.99 -1.26 -3.91
CA ILE A 19 6.59 -2.58 -3.81
C ILE A 19 7.32 -2.93 -5.11
N GLN A 20 6.67 -2.71 -6.25
CA GLN A 20 7.26 -3.03 -7.54
C GLN A 20 8.52 -2.21 -7.81
N ALA A 21 8.46 -0.91 -7.52
CA ALA A 21 9.62 -0.05 -7.74
C ALA A 21 10.79 -0.49 -6.86
N LYS A 22 10.51 -0.82 -5.62
CA LYS A 22 11.55 -1.26 -4.69
C LYS A 22 12.20 -2.56 -5.16
N GLU A 23 11.39 -3.53 -5.55
CA GLU A 23 11.90 -4.80 -6.01
C GLU A 23 12.71 -4.67 -7.29
N LEU A 24 12.23 -3.85 -8.22
CA LEU A 24 12.92 -3.67 -9.49
C LEU A 24 14.18 -2.83 -9.36
N SER A 25 14.29 -2.02 -8.32
CA SER A 25 15.44 -1.12 -8.16
C SER A 25 16.77 -1.83 -8.00
N SER A 26 16.75 -3.11 -7.64
CA SER A 26 17.98 -3.89 -7.54
C SER A 26 18.42 -4.51 -8.88
N GLN A 27 17.53 -4.50 -9.88
CA GLN A 27 17.80 -5.19 -11.14
C GLN A 27 17.79 -4.27 -12.37
N LEU A 28 17.02 -3.19 -12.29
CA LEU A 28 16.79 -2.32 -13.44
C LEU A 28 17.22 -0.90 -13.12
N SER A 29 17.58 -0.16 -14.18
CA SER A 29 17.86 1.26 -14.05
C SER A 29 16.57 2.03 -13.83
N SER A 30 16.70 3.28 -13.35
CA SER A 30 15.54 4.14 -13.14
C SER A 30 14.71 4.30 -14.42
N ARG A 31 15.38 4.46 -15.54
CA ARG A 31 14.67 4.61 -16.81
C ARG A 31 13.85 3.37 -17.17
N GLN A 32 14.43 2.20 -16.93
CA GLN A 32 13.74 0.94 -17.22
C GLN A 32 12.53 0.76 -16.30
N ILE A 33 12.68 1.12 -15.03
CA ILE A 33 11.56 1.04 -14.08
C ILE A 33 10.45 2.00 -14.48
N GLN A 34 10.81 3.23 -14.87
CA GLN A 34 9.83 4.20 -15.32
C GLN A 34 9.01 3.67 -16.49
N ALA A 35 9.70 3.07 -17.46
CA ALA A 35 9.02 2.52 -18.63
C ALA A 35 8.12 1.35 -18.25
N LYS A 36 8.61 0.46 -17.41
CA LYS A 36 7.87 -0.74 -17.03
C LYS A 36 6.63 -0.42 -16.19
N LEU A 37 6.74 0.55 -15.28
CA LEU A 37 5.63 0.89 -14.40
C LEU A 37 4.78 2.05 -14.91
N GLY A 38 5.17 2.65 -16.03
CA GLY A 38 4.42 3.77 -16.58
C GLY A 38 4.53 5.04 -15.75
N LEU A 39 5.66 5.25 -15.08
CA LEU A 39 5.87 6.40 -14.22
C LEU A 39 6.82 7.40 -14.85
N ALA A 40 6.54 8.67 -14.64
CA ALA A 40 7.51 9.71 -14.98
C ALA A 40 8.62 9.71 -13.92
N SER A 41 9.73 10.36 -14.25
CA SER A 41 10.89 10.42 -13.33
C SER A 41 10.50 10.90 -11.94
N TYR A 42 9.71 11.98 -11.89
CA TYR A 42 9.25 12.52 -10.62
C TYR A 42 8.43 11.50 -9.82
N GLY A 43 7.55 10.80 -10.52
CA GLY A 43 6.72 9.79 -9.87
C GLY A 43 7.53 8.64 -9.30
N LEU A 44 8.57 8.22 -10.01
CA LEU A 44 9.44 7.16 -9.51
C LEU A 44 10.20 7.61 -8.27
N ASP A 45 10.78 8.82 -8.29
CA ASP A 45 11.51 9.33 -7.15
C ASP A 45 10.62 9.42 -5.91
N LYS A 46 9.40 9.92 -6.08
CA LYS A 46 8.45 10.02 -4.99
C LYS A 46 8.11 8.64 -4.43
N THR A 47 7.89 7.68 -5.31
CA THR A 47 7.54 6.32 -4.92
C THR A 47 8.66 5.66 -4.13
N LEU A 48 9.91 5.79 -4.60
CA LEU A 48 11.05 5.21 -3.91
C LEU A 48 11.31 5.88 -2.56
N ASN A 49 11.08 7.19 -2.47
CA ASN A 49 11.22 7.89 -1.20
C ASN A 49 10.19 7.43 -0.19
N GLN A 50 8.96 7.16 -0.63
CA GLN A 50 7.94 6.61 0.24
C GLN A 50 8.35 5.24 0.78
N ALA A 51 8.93 4.40 -0.07
CA ALA A 51 9.40 3.09 0.36
C ALA A 51 10.47 3.20 1.44
N LYS A 52 11.39 4.16 1.29
CA LYS A 52 12.43 4.38 2.30
C LYS A 52 11.85 4.85 3.61
N SER A 53 10.86 5.74 3.56
CA SER A 53 10.28 6.32 4.77
C SER A 53 9.58 5.31 5.64
N TYR A 54 8.92 4.35 5.03
CA TYR A 54 8.09 3.39 5.78
C TYR A 54 8.77 2.05 6.03
N GLY A 55 9.82 1.75 5.30
CA GLY A 55 10.41 0.42 5.37
C GLY A 55 9.62 -0.57 4.52
N PHE A 56 10.35 -1.45 3.86
CA PHE A 56 9.75 -2.33 2.86
C PHE A 56 8.76 -3.32 3.49
N GLU A 57 9.10 -3.87 4.66
CA GLU A 57 8.23 -4.83 5.30
C GLU A 57 6.90 -4.22 5.72
N ARG A 58 6.93 -2.98 6.21
CA ARG A 58 5.69 -2.29 6.58
C ARG A 58 4.82 -2.00 5.37
N VAL A 59 5.46 -1.65 4.25
CA VAL A 59 4.72 -1.41 3.02
C VAL A 59 4.02 -2.69 2.57
N LYS A 60 4.70 -3.82 2.65
CA LYS A 60 4.10 -5.11 2.27
C LYS A 60 2.95 -5.49 3.20
N GLN A 61 3.10 -5.25 4.49
CA GLN A 61 2.02 -5.50 5.43
C GLN A 61 0.81 -4.64 5.14
N ALA A 62 1.05 -3.36 4.86
CA ALA A 62 -0.05 -2.44 4.51
C ALA A 62 -0.75 -2.90 3.23
N TYR A 63 0.02 -3.36 2.26
CA TYR A 63 -0.56 -3.86 1.01
C TYR A 63 -1.43 -5.08 1.28
N ASN A 64 -0.98 -6.00 2.11
CA ASN A 64 -1.78 -7.17 2.47
C ASN A 64 -3.07 -6.76 3.17
N ASN A 65 -3.01 -5.76 4.05
CA ASN A 65 -4.21 -5.23 4.69
C ASN A 65 -5.20 -4.66 3.68
N LEU A 66 -4.67 -3.98 2.67
CA LEU A 66 -5.53 -3.44 1.61
C LEU A 66 -6.22 -4.54 0.83
N LEU A 67 -5.50 -5.61 0.51
CA LEU A 67 -6.07 -6.74 -0.21
C LEU A 67 -7.14 -7.45 0.62
N GLU A 68 -6.89 -7.64 1.92
CA GLU A 68 -7.87 -8.26 2.80
C GLU A 68 -9.11 -7.40 2.93
N THR A 69 -8.93 -6.09 3.00
CA THR A 69 -10.07 -5.16 3.08
C THR A 69 -10.94 -5.27 1.84
N ASP A 70 -10.31 -5.38 0.67
CA ASP A 70 -11.04 -5.54 -0.58
C ASP A 70 -11.88 -6.83 -0.56
N ILE A 71 -11.29 -7.92 -0.09
CA ILE A 71 -12.00 -9.20 0.03
C ILE A 71 -13.17 -9.08 1.02
N ASP A 72 -12.94 -8.41 2.15
CA ASP A 72 -13.99 -8.25 3.15
C ASP A 72 -15.19 -7.49 2.60
N ILE A 73 -14.94 -6.49 1.78
CA ILE A 73 -16.03 -5.76 1.13
C ILE A 73 -16.76 -6.64 0.12
N LYS A 74 -16.00 -7.33 -0.72
CA LYS A 74 -16.56 -8.14 -1.80
C LYS A 74 -17.36 -9.34 -1.28
N THR A 75 -16.98 -9.86 -0.13
CA THR A 75 -17.67 -11.00 0.46
C THR A 75 -18.76 -10.58 1.44
N GLY A 76 -18.95 -9.27 1.63
CA GLY A 76 -20.03 -8.79 2.49
C GLY A 76 -19.75 -8.84 3.96
N LYS A 77 -18.49 -9.09 4.36
CA LYS A 77 -18.14 -9.13 5.77
C LYS A 77 -18.32 -7.76 6.43
N TYR A 78 -17.93 -6.70 5.70
CA TYR A 78 -18.15 -5.32 6.14
C TYR A 78 -18.67 -4.54 4.94
N ASN A 79 -19.45 -3.48 5.20
CA ASN A 79 -19.74 -2.55 4.12
C ASN A 79 -18.47 -1.71 3.85
N ASP A 80 -18.43 -1.04 2.70
CA ASP A 80 -17.22 -0.37 2.26
C ASP A 80 -16.77 0.77 3.20
N GLN A 81 -17.71 1.51 3.77
CA GLN A 81 -17.37 2.61 4.67
C GLN A 81 -16.73 2.08 5.95
N VAL A 82 -17.33 1.07 6.56
CA VAL A 82 -16.80 0.48 7.78
C VAL A 82 -15.44 -0.17 7.52
N ALA A 83 -15.32 -0.89 6.40
CA ALA A 83 -14.06 -1.53 6.05
C ALA A 83 -12.93 -0.53 5.88
N LEU A 84 -13.22 0.60 5.22
CA LEU A 84 -12.21 1.63 5.04
C LEU A 84 -11.81 2.27 6.37
N GLU A 85 -12.78 2.52 7.25
CA GLU A 85 -12.50 3.10 8.55
C GLU A 85 -11.61 2.19 9.39
N LEU A 86 -11.89 0.90 9.38
CA LEU A 86 -11.07 -0.08 10.09
C LEU A 86 -9.66 -0.13 9.52
N LEU A 87 -9.54 -0.09 8.20
CA LEU A 87 -8.23 -0.09 7.55
C LEU A 87 -7.41 1.12 7.94
N VAL A 88 -8.01 2.32 7.88
CA VAL A 88 -7.30 3.56 8.20
C VAL A 88 -6.84 3.53 9.64
N THR A 89 -7.71 3.08 10.55
CA THR A 89 -7.37 2.95 11.96
C THR A 89 -6.17 2.02 12.14
N GLU A 90 -6.19 0.89 11.45
CA GLU A 90 -5.10 -0.07 11.57
C GLU A 90 -3.79 0.46 11.02
N LEU A 91 -3.82 1.13 9.87
CA LEU A 91 -2.63 1.71 9.30
C LEU A 91 -2.02 2.77 10.21
N CYS A 92 -2.85 3.62 10.79
CA CYS A 92 -2.38 4.65 11.72
C CYS A 92 -1.85 4.03 13.00
N TYR A 93 -2.53 3.03 13.51
CA TYR A 93 -2.14 2.39 14.74
C TYR A 93 -0.82 1.64 14.60
N SER A 94 -0.66 0.88 13.52
CA SER A 94 0.57 0.13 13.32
C SER A 94 1.76 1.05 13.08
N LYS A 95 1.53 2.21 12.50
CA LYS A 95 2.59 3.19 12.33
C LYS A 95 3.09 3.71 13.68
N GLY A 96 2.18 3.87 14.65
CA GLY A 96 2.56 4.38 15.95
C GLY A 96 3.08 3.31 16.87
N ALA A 97 2.38 2.19 16.93
CA ALA A 97 2.66 1.17 17.90
C ALA A 97 3.68 0.15 17.49
N HIS A 98 3.96 0.10 16.37
CA HIS A 98 4.74 -0.89 15.82
C HIS A 98 4.60 -2.14 16.45
N SER A 99 4.30 -2.75 16.33
CA SER A 99 4.63 -3.71 16.65
C SER A 99 3.99 -4.82 16.97
N ASN A 100 3.85 -5.20 17.94
CA ASN A 100 3.51 -6.54 18.37
C ASN A 100 2.20 -7.02 17.80
N ASN A 101 1.22 -6.17 17.75
CA ASN A 101 -0.08 -6.56 17.26
C ASN A 101 -0.10 -6.78 15.76
N VAL A 102 0.66 -5.96 15.06
CA VAL A 102 0.75 -6.09 13.62
C VAL A 102 1.43 -7.40 13.24
N VAL A 103 2.49 -7.74 13.93
CA VAL A 103 3.23 -8.95 13.65
C VAL A 103 2.36 -10.20 13.81
N LYS A 104 1.51 -10.21 14.79
CA LYS A 104 0.67 -11.37 15.05
C LYS A 104 -0.39 -11.59 13.99
N ARG A 105 -0.74 -10.58 13.23
CA ARG A 105 -1.74 -10.69 12.18
C ARG A 105 -1.19 -11.35 10.93
N TYR A 106 0.09 -11.30 10.77
CA TYR A 106 0.76 -11.78 9.60
C TYR A 106 1.89 -12.73 9.94
#